data_a2c0008cb809c86d31a89fc60c56126f
#
_entry.id   a2c0008cb809c86d31a89fc60c56126f
#
_cell.length_a   1.000
_cell.length_b   1.000
_cell.length_c   1.000
_cell.angle_alpha   90.00
_cell.angle_beta   90.00
_cell.angle_gamma   90.00
#
_symmetry.space_group_name_H-M   'P 1'
#
loop_
_entity.id
_entity.type
_entity.pdbx_description
1 polymer ?
#
loop_
_entity_poly.entity_id
_entity_poly.type
_entity_poly.pdbx_seq_one_letter_code
_entity_poly.pdbx_strand_id
1 'polypeptide(L)'
;MSQSVFFAHANGFPSATYAKLFEALAPEYRVDHLEMHGHDPRFPVNDNWDNLVDELLHHLASLEQPVWGVGHSLGGVLHYHAALRRPELYRGVVMLDSPVLTLADRLVIRAAKRFGFIDRITPAGRTLGRREAFPDLEEARAYFSGKALFRRFDPXCLEAYVRHGLADSGGGSGLRLRFDPATEISIYRSVPHSSPGRARQLQVPLAMVRGRHSKVVLPHHTRLIRAMPRGEFMSLPGGHMFPLERPRETAELLKGVFDRWSRATEERSA
;
A
#
# COMPACT_ATOMS: atom_id res chain seq x y z
N MET A 1 -13.86 17.06 15.94
CA MET A 1 -12.52 17.04 15.30
C MET A 1 -12.57 16.14 14.07
N SER A 2 -11.89 16.53 13.00
CA SER A 2 -11.82 15.73 11.78
C SER A 2 -11.10 14.40 12.07
N GLN A 3 -11.66 13.29 11.58
CA GLN A 3 -11.05 11.97 11.74
C GLN A 3 -9.83 11.86 10.81
N SER A 4 -8.83 11.11 11.24
CA SER A 4 -7.57 10.96 10.50
C SER A 4 -7.50 9.65 9.75
N VAL A 5 -7.01 9.74 8.52
CA VAL A 5 -6.61 8.60 7.70
C VAL A 5 -5.07 8.59 7.67
N PHE A 6 -4.45 7.44 7.90
CA PHE A 6 -3.01 7.28 7.64
C PHE A 6 -2.84 6.37 6.43
N PHE A 7 -2.21 6.91 5.37
CA PHE A 7 -2.06 6.20 4.11
C PHE A 7 -0.66 5.59 3.97
N ALA A 8 -0.60 4.33 3.50
CA ALA A 8 0.65 3.63 3.19
C ALA A 8 0.64 3.20 1.72
N HIS A 9 1.66 3.61 1.00
CA HIS A 9 1.76 3.47 -0.46
C HIS A 9 2.15 2.07 -0.93
N ALA A 10 1.97 1.81 -2.23
CA ALA A 10 2.48 0.60 -2.90
C ALA A 10 4.00 0.72 -3.15
N ASN A 11 4.69 -0.41 -3.16
CA ASN A 11 6.14 -0.46 -3.40
C ASN A 11 6.50 0.22 -4.72
N GLY A 12 7.41 1.18 -4.67
CA GLY A 12 7.86 1.92 -5.84
C GLY A 12 7.03 3.17 -6.19
N PHE A 13 5.99 3.49 -5.39
CA PHE A 13 5.09 4.62 -5.65
C PHE A 13 5.04 5.56 -4.45
N PRO A 14 5.89 6.61 -4.40
CA PRO A 14 5.85 7.55 -3.28
C PRO A 14 4.44 8.08 -3.00
N SER A 15 4.14 8.38 -1.74
CA SER A 15 2.78 8.76 -1.32
C SER A 15 2.22 9.96 -2.08
N ALA A 16 3.06 10.91 -2.48
CA ALA A 16 2.61 12.07 -3.27
C ALA A 16 1.98 11.67 -4.62
N THR A 17 2.24 10.45 -5.12
CA THR A 17 1.58 9.93 -6.32
C THR A 17 0.05 9.86 -6.14
N TYR A 18 -0.39 9.68 -4.88
CA TYR A 18 -1.81 9.51 -4.53
C TYR A 18 -2.50 10.85 -4.18
N ALA A 19 -1.88 12.00 -4.51
CA ALA A 19 -2.41 13.32 -4.15
C ALA A 19 -3.89 13.51 -4.51
N LYS A 20 -4.31 13.04 -5.68
CA LYS A 20 -5.71 13.16 -6.12
C LYS A 20 -6.68 12.38 -5.23
N LEU A 21 -6.24 11.22 -4.73
CA LEU A 21 -7.02 10.45 -3.75
C LEU A 21 -7.11 11.22 -2.42
N PHE A 22 -5.97 11.78 -1.98
CA PHE A 22 -5.93 12.56 -0.73
C PHE A 22 -6.82 13.80 -0.81
N GLU A 23 -6.76 14.51 -1.94
CA GLU A 23 -7.61 15.69 -2.17
C GLU A 23 -9.10 15.33 -2.10
N ALA A 24 -9.46 14.17 -2.63
CA ALA A 24 -10.85 13.71 -2.60
C ALA A 24 -11.32 13.34 -1.18
N LEU A 25 -10.40 12.95 -0.29
CA LEU A 25 -10.71 12.66 1.12
C LEU A 25 -10.64 13.91 2.01
N ALA A 26 -9.82 14.89 1.67
CA ALA A 26 -9.47 16.04 2.51
C ALA A 26 -10.64 16.87 3.04
N PRO A 27 -11.76 17.03 2.31
CA PRO A 27 -12.89 17.78 2.86
C PRO A 27 -13.46 17.20 4.16
N GLU A 28 -13.30 15.89 4.37
CA GLU A 28 -13.91 15.20 5.50
C GLU A 28 -12.89 14.57 6.45
N TYR A 29 -11.70 14.25 5.94
CA TYR A 29 -10.68 13.52 6.67
C TYR A 29 -9.33 14.21 6.56
N ARG A 30 -8.60 14.26 7.67
CA ARG A 30 -7.19 14.64 7.64
C ARG A 30 -6.40 13.42 7.13
N VAL A 31 -5.60 13.61 6.08
CA VAL A 31 -4.80 12.50 5.51
C VAL A 31 -3.33 12.72 5.85
N ASP A 32 -2.79 11.81 6.65
CA ASP A 32 -1.36 11.75 6.98
C ASP A 32 -0.75 10.55 6.25
N HIS A 33 0.54 10.59 5.98
CA HIS A 33 1.23 9.49 5.29
C HIS A 33 2.74 9.55 5.51
N LEU A 34 3.39 8.43 5.29
CA LEU A 34 4.84 8.35 5.15
C LEU A 34 5.15 8.49 3.66
N GLU A 35 6.09 9.35 3.29
CA GLU A 35 6.35 9.63 1.86
C GLU A 35 6.93 8.42 1.12
N MET A 36 7.91 7.73 1.69
CA MET A 36 8.51 6.54 1.08
C MET A 36 8.91 5.54 2.15
N HIS A 37 8.18 4.42 2.23
CA HIS A 37 8.53 3.31 3.12
C HIS A 37 9.88 2.72 2.71
N GLY A 38 10.68 2.33 3.71
CA GLY A 38 11.95 1.65 3.48
C GLY A 38 13.14 2.55 3.21
N HIS A 39 12.95 3.88 3.31
CA HIS A 39 14.02 4.84 3.06
C HIS A 39 14.58 5.51 4.31
N ASP A 40 14.03 5.17 5.48
CA ASP A 40 14.54 5.67 6.76
C ASP A 40 15.64 4.72 7.26
N PRO A 41 16.89 5.19 7.40
CA PRO A 41 17.99 4.32 7.82
C PRO A 41 17.81 3.72 9.22
N ARG A 42 16.90 4.27 10.04
CA ARG A 42 16.57 3.68 11.33
C ARG A 42 15.81 2.35 11.19
N PHE A 43 15.16 2.14 10.04
CA PHE A 43 14.31 0.97 9.77
C PHE A 43 14.72 0.32 8.44
N PRO A 44 15.94 -0.24 8.36
CA PRO A 44 16.39 -0.86 7.09
C PRO A 44 15.50 -2.04 6.72
N VAL A 45 15.24 -2.20 5.43
CA VAL A 45 14.37 -3.28 4.94
C VAL A 45 14.93 -4.64 5.39
N ASN A 46 14.08 -5.44 6.02
CA ASN A 46 14.46 -6.77 6.49
C ASN A 46 13.38 -7.80 6.18
N ASP A 47 13.67 -9.07 6.44
CA ASP A 47 12.77 -10.15 6.09
C ASP A 47 11.42 -10.02 6.81
N ASN A 48 10.36 -10.45 6.13
CA ASN A 48 8.96 -10.38 6.62
C ASN A 48 8.46 -8.94 6.79
N TRP A 49 9.23 -7.92 6.32
CA TRP A 49 8.88 -6.50 6.46
C TRP A 49 8.76 -6.04 7.91
N ASP A 50 9.42 -6.73 8.84
CA ASP A 50 9.29 -6.40 10.26
C ASP A 50 9.69 -4.94 10.54
N ASN A 51 10.83 -4.49 9.97
CA ASN A 51 11.26 -3.11 10.17
C ASN A 51 10.37 -2.10 9.44
N LEU A 52 9.75 -2.47 8.31
CA LEU A 52 8.78 -1.59 7.64
C LEU A 52 7.52 -1.41 8.52
N VAL A 53 7.11 -2.49 9.20
CA VAL A 53 6.00 -2.39 10.16
C VAL A 53 6.41 -1.54 11.36
N ASP A 54 7.64 -1.68 11.85
CA ASP A 54 8.17 -0.85 12.94
C ASP A 54 8.20 0.64 12.53
N GLU A 55 8.62 0.93 11.29
CA GLU A 55 8.62 2.29 10.74
C GLU A 55 7.19 2.88 10.76
N LEU A 56 6.22 2.11 10.27
CA LEU A 56 4.82 2.53 10.27
C LEU A 56 4.32 2.76 11.71
N LEU A 57 4.57 1.83 12.62
CA LEU A 57 4.16 1.94 14.02
C LEU A 57 4.80 3.14 14.71
N HIS A 58 6.07 3.44 14.39
CA HIS A 58 6.76 4.61 14.93
C HIS A 58 6.01 5.90 14.58
N HIS A 59 5.57 6.02 13.33
CA HIS A 59 4.81 7.20 12.90
C HIS A 59 3.41 7.25 13.51
N LEU A 60 2.71 6.11 13.55
CA LEU A 60 1.36 6.04 14.14
C LEU A 60 1.36 6.37 15.62
N ALA A 61 2.38 5.92 16.34
CA ALA A 61 2.46 6.15 17.80
C ALA A 61 2.64 7.63 18.15
N SER A 62 3.09 8.46 17.20
CA SER A 62 3.23 9.90 17.42
C SER A 62 1.92 10.66 17.24
N LEU A 63 0.86 10.02 16.76
CA LEU A 63 -0.43 10.67 16.51
C LEU A 63 -1.28 10.65 17.79
N GLU A 64 -2.08 11.69 17.96
CA GLU A 64 -2.90 11.85 19.17
C GLU A 64 -4.10 10.92 19.25
N GLN A 65 -4.59 10.44 18.10
CA GLN A 65 -5.82 9.66 18.02
C GLN A 65 -5.64 8.46 17.11
N PRO A 66 -6.37 7.36 17.36
CA PRO A 66 -6.38 6.24 16.42
C PRO A 66 -6.82 6.66 15.04
N VAL A 67 -6.29 5.99 14.01
CA VAL A 67 -6.53 6.36 12.61
C VAL A 67 -7.32 5.29 11.86
N TRP A 68 -7.89 5.69 10.72
CA TRP A 68 -8.27 4.76 9.67
C TRP A 68 -6.98 4.45 8.90
N GLY A 69 -6.49 3.21 8.99
CA GLY A 69 -5.33 2.78 8.22
C GLY A 69 -5.76 2.40 6.80
N VAL A 70 -5.21 3.06 5.80
CA VAL A 70 -5.50 2.75 4.39
C VAL A 70 -4.19 2.45 3.70
N GLY A 71 -4.09 1.29 3.05
CA GLY A 71 -2.84 0.95 2.38
C GLY A 71 -3.06 0.27 1.05
N HIS A 72 -2.23 0.62 0.07
CA HIS A 72 -2.26 0.01 -1.25
C HIS A 72 -1.15 -1.03 -1.37
N SER A 73 -1.50 -2.25 -1.75
CA SER A 73 -0.54 -3.34 -2.00
C SER A 73 0.36 -3.55 -0.78
N LEU A 74 1.67 -3.26 -0.85
CA LEU A 74 2.59 -3.26 0.29
C LEU A 74 1.96 -2.58 1.51
N GLY A 75 1.47 -1.36 1.32
CA GLY A 75 0.93 -0.54 2.42
C GLY A 75 -0.23 -1.18 3.15
N GLY A 76 -1.07 -1.92 2.44
CA GLY A 76 -2.18 -2.65 3.08
C GLY A 76 -1.70 -3.77 3.97
N VAL A 77 -0.67 -4.51 3.53
CA VAL A 77 -0.07 -5.57 4.35
C VAL A 77 0.59 -4.97 5.60
N LEU A 78 1.30 -3.83 5.44
CA LEU A 78 1.92 -3.15 6.58
C LEU A 78 0.89 -2.75 7.62
N HIS A 79 -0.22 -2.15 7.20
CA HIS A 79 -1.31 -1.78 8.13
C HIS A 79 -1.93 -3.02 8.80
N TYR A 80 -2.14 -4.09 8.05
CA TYR A 80 -2.68 -5.33 8.59
C TYR A 80 -1.77 -5.89 9.71
N HIS A 81 -0.46 -5.99 9.43
CA HIS A 81 0.51 -6.47 10.42
C HIS A 81 0.60 -5.53 11.63
N ALA A 82 0.61 -4.21 11.37
CA ALA A 82 0.64 -3.21 12.44
C ALA A 82 -0.61 -3.29 13.34
N ALA A 83 -1.79 -3.49 12.74
CA ALA A 83 -3.03 -3.60 13.50
C ALA A 83 -3.11 -4.91 14.31
N LEU A 84 -2.49 -5.98 13.83
CA LEU A 84 -2.36 -7.21 14.63
C LEU A 84 -1.47 -6.98 15.85
N ARG A 85 -0.43 -6.13 15.74
CA ARG A 85 0.52 -5.86 16.82
C ARG A 85 0.02 -4.78 17.79
N ARG A 86 -0.61 -3.72 17.27
CA ARG A 86 -1.02 -2.54 18.04
C ARG A 86 -2.43 -2.09 17.61
N PRO A 87 -3.46 -2.90 17.91
CA PRO A 87 -4.82 -2.57 17.46
C PRO A 87 -5.36 -1.25 18.02
N GLU A 88 -4.86 -0.80 19.16
CA GLU A 88 -5.31 0.45 19.78
C GLU A 88 -4.95 1.69 18.99
N LEU A 89 -4.03 1.57 18.01
CA LEU A 89 -3.67 2.70 17.14
C LEU A 89 -4.65 2.86 15.97
N TYR A 90 -5.63 1.96 15.84
CA TYR A 90 -6.49 1.90 14.66
C TYR A 90 -7.98 1.98 15.00
N ARG A 91 -8.73 2.70 14.18
CA ARG A 91 -10.19 2.64 14.12
C ARG A 91 -10.64 1.50 13.20
N GLY A 92 -9.85 1.19 12.20
CA GLY A 92 -10.08 0.12 11.22
C GLY A 92 -9.01 0.17 10.14
N VAL A 93 -8.97 -0.85 9.30
CA VAL A 93 -7.97 -0.97 8.21
C VAL A 93 -8.68 -1.25 6.88
N VAL A 94 -8.33 -0.49 5.84
CA VAL A 94 -8.78 -0.80 4.46
C VAL A 94 -7.55 -1.13 3.63
N MET A 95 -7.55 -2.35 3.09
CA MET A 95 -6.47 -2.86 2.23
C MET A 95 -6.91 -2.74 0.77
N LEU A 96 -6.23 -1.86 0.02
CA LEU A 96 -6.52 -1.62 -1.40
C LEU A 96 -5.63 -2.54 -2.23
N ASP A 97 -6.23 -3.56 -2.81
CA ASP A 97 -5.57 -4.60 -3.61
C ASP A 97 -4.33 -5.18 -2.94
N SER A 98 -4.46 -5.52 -1.68
CA SER A 98 -3.39 -6.11 -0.85
C SER A 98 -3.84 -7.49 -0.41
N PRO A 99 -3.07 -8.55 -0.64
CA PRO A 99 -3.48 -9.90 -0.23
C PRO A 99 -3.20 -10.15 1.25
N VAL A 100 -4.13 -10.82 1.93
CA VAL A 100 -3.81 -11.47 3.21
C VAL A 100 -3.38 -12.89 2.85
N LEU A 101 -2.12 -13.20 3.10
CA LEU A 101 -1.52 -14.43 2.62
C LEU A 101 -1.97 -15.64 3.45
N THR A 102 -2.39 -16.69 2.75
CA THR A 102 -2.75 -17.96 3.40
C THR A 102 -1.48 -18.69 3.85
N LEU A 103 -1.66 -19.75 4.63
CA LEU A 103 -0.54 -20.59 5.03
C LEU A 103 0.18 -21.16 3.79
N ALA A 104 -0.59 -21.58 2.77
CA ALA A 104 -0.01 -22.11 1.53
C ALA A 104 0.85 -21.05 0.82
N ASP A 105 0.34 -19.81 0.70
CA ASP A 105 1.11 -18.72 0.10
C ASP A 105 2.43 -18.53 0.84
N ARG A 106 2.38 -18.51 2.18
CA ARG A 106 3.56 -18.26 3.00
C ARG A 106 4.59 -19.41 2.89
N LEU A 107 4.13 -20.65 2.77
CA LEU A 107 5.02 -21.79 2.56
C LEU A 107 5.70 -21.69 1.19
N VAL A 108 4.98 -21.27 0.14
CA VAL A 108 5.57 -21.07 -1.19
C VAL A 108 6.62 -19.96 -1.13
N ILE A 109 6.32 -18.83 -0.49
CA ILE A 109 7.27 -17.72 -0.33
C ILE A 109 8.52 -18.18 0.42
N ARG A 110 8.33 -18.92 1.51
CA ARG A 110 9.46 -19.44 2.31
C ARG A 110 10.35 -20.34 1.47
N ALA A 111 9.74 -21.24 0.68
CA ALA A 111 10.48 -22.11 -0.23
C ALA A 111 11.21 -21.31 -1.31
N ALA A 112 10.55 -20.28 -1.88
CA ALA A 112 11.14 -19.43 -2.91
C ALA A 112 12.40 -18.73 -2.39
N LYS A 113 12.35 -18.23 -1.14
CA LYS A 113 13.52 -17.61 -0.51
C LYS A 113 14.62 -18.64 -0.25
N ARG A 114 14.24 -19.79 0.30
CA ARG A 114 15.20 -20.85 0.66
C ARG A 114 15.95 -21.43 -0.54
N PHE A 115 15.25 -21.55 -1.67
CA PHE A 115 15.80 -22.20 -2.87
C PHE A 115 16.14 -21.19 -3.99
N GLY A 116 16.08 -19.87 -3.71
CA GLY A 116 16.61 -18.85 -4.60
C GLY A 116 15.75 -18.49 -5.80
N PHE A 117 14.43 -18.73 -5.76
CA PHE A 117 13.58 -18.36 -6.89
C PHE A 117 12.55 -17.24 -6.56
N ILE A 118 12.79 -16.48 -5.49
CA ILE A 118 11.87 -15.40 -5.08
C ILE A 118 11.66 -14.36 -6.20
N ASP A 119 12.68 -14.06 -7.00
CA ASP A 119 12.59 -13.10 -8.09
C ASP A 119 11.67 -13.56 -9.23
N ARG A 120 11.35 -14.86 -9.28
CA ARG A 120 10.45 -15.42 -10.29
C ARG A 120 8.99 -15.27 -9.90
N ILE A 121 8.71 -15.22 -8.59
CA ILE A 121 7.33 -15.15 -8.09
C ILE A 121 6.94 -13.76 -7.57
N THR A 122 7.90 -12.83 -7.53
CA THR A 122 7.65 -11.44 -7.17
C THR A 122 8.09 -10.52 -8.30
N PRO A 123 7.66 -9.24 -8.30
CA PRO A 123 8.12 -8.28 -9.31
C PRO A 123 9.62 -7.93 -9.24
N ALA A 124 10.37 -8.44 -8.25
CA ALA A 124 11.80 -8.13 -8.12
C ALA A 124 12.57 -8.37 -9.44
N GLY A 125 12.31 -9.51 -10.08
CA GLY A 125 13.00 -9.86 -11.34
C GLY A 125 12.71 -8.88 -12.47
N ARG A 126 11.51 -8.30 -12.52
CA ARG A 126 11.11 -7.31 -13.54
C ARG A 126 11.61 -5.90 -13.21
N THR A 127 11.91 -5.64 -11.94
CA THR A 127 12.43 -4.35 -11.49
C THR A 127 13.92 -4.23 -11.79
N LEU A 128 14.63 -5.35 -11.83
CA LEU A 128 16.05 -5.37 -12.16
C LEU A 128 16.28 -4.77 -13.55
N GLY A 129 17.21 -3.84 -13.65
CA GLY A 129 17.59 -3.21 -14.94
C GLY A 129 16.58 -2.24 -15.50
N ARG A 130 15.55 -1.87 -14.74
CA ARG A 130 14.59 -0.85 -15.17
C ARG A 130 15.27 0.50 -15.32
N ARG A 131 14.84 1.27 -16.34
CA ARG A 131 15.35 2.62 -16.54
C ARG A 131 15.04 3.50 -15.32
N GLU A 132 16.05 4.14 -14.77
CA GLU A 132 15.93 4.95 -13.55
C GLU A 132 16.36 6.40 -13.72
N ALA A 133 16.89 6.76 -14.91
CA ALA A 133 17.37 8.12 -15.19
C ALA A 133 16.75 8.69 -16.46
N PHE A 134 16.45 9.97 -16.44
CA PHE A 134 15.77 10.68 -17.51
C PHE A 134 16.39 12.07 -17.69
N PRO A 135 16.52 12.58 -18.93
CA PRO A 135 17.00 13.94 -19.13
C PRO A 135 16.11 15.00 -18.51
N ASP A 136 14.78 14.81 -18.59
CA ASP A 136 13.79 15.79 -18.12
C ASP A 136 12.44 15.12 -17.85
N LEU A 137 11.50 15.92 -17.37
CA LEU A 137 10.14 15.43 -17.05
C LEU A 137 9.34 15.04 -18.30
N GLU A 138 9.60 15.68 -19.43
CA GLU A 138 8.87 15.38 -20.66
C GLU A 138 9.21 13.97 -21.16
N GLU A 139 10.49 13.66 -21.20
CA GLU A 139 10.92 12.30 -21.60
C GLU A 139 10.46 11.25 -20.59
N ALA A 140 10.50 11.55 -19.30
CA ALA A 140 9.99 10.65 -18.25
C ALA A 140 8.49 10.41 -18.45
N ARG A 141 7.73 11.46 -18.69
CA ARG A 141 6.27 11.36 -18.94
C ARG A 141 5.99 10.48 -20.16
N ALA A 142 6.69 10.72 -21.27
CA ALA A 142 6.54 9.93 -22.49
C ALA A 142 6.87 8.45 -22.23
N TYR A 143 7.95 8.20 -21.50
CA TYR A 143 8.37 6.85 -21.13
C TYR A 143 7.30 6.12 -20.31
N PHE A 144 6.84 6.74 -19.21
CA PHE A 144 5.89 6.08 -18.31
C PHE A 144 4.52 5.91 -18.96
N SER A 145 4.03 6.91 -19.72
CA SER A 145 2.74 6.78 -20.39
C SER A 145 2.72 5.62 -21.40
N GLY A 146 3.87 5.26 -21.95
CA GLY A 146 4.00 4.12 -22.86
C GLY A 146 3.97 2.76 -22.15
N LYS A 147 4.12 2.72 -20.83
CA LYS A 147 4.18 1.44 -20.11
C LYS A 147 2.78 0.94 -19.75
N ALA A 148 2.56 -0.37 -19.93
CA ALA A 148 1.26 -1.00 -19.68
C ALA A 148 0.67 -0.70 -18.31
N LEU A 149 1.53 -0.64 -17.29
CA LEU A 149 1.12 -0.38 -15.90
C LEU A 149 0.43 0.99 -15.77
N PHE A 150 0.95 2.00 -16.47
CA PHE A 150 0.50 3.39 -16.32
C PHE A 150 -0.61 3.79 -17.30
N ARG A 151 -0.89 2.96 -18.30
CA ARG A 151 -1.87 3.31 -19.36
C ARG A 151 -3.26 3.63 -18.83
N ARG A 152 -3.62 3.07 -17.68
CA ARG A 152 -4.95 3.21 -17.12
C ARG A 152 -5.00 4.21 -15.96
N PHE A 153 -3.86 4.82 -15.63
CA PHE A 153 -3.83 5.81 -14.54
C PHE A 153 -4.67 7.03 -14.91
N ASP A 154 -5.34 7.58 -13.91
CA ASP A 154 -5.92 8.92 -14.02
C ASP A 154 -4.78 9.89 -14.41
N PRO A 155 -4.99 10.77 -15.40
CA PRO A 155 -3.95 11.70 -15.81
C PRO A 155 -3.29 12.49 -14.68
N UNK A 156 -3.87 12.76 -13.65
CA UNK A 156 -3.43 13.42 -12.57
C UNK A 156 -2.56 12.68 -11.76
N CYS A 157 -2.90 11.35 -11.73
CA CYS A 157 -2.02 10.47 -10.98
C CYS A 157 -0.72 10.15 -11.71
N LEU A 158 -0.79 10.02 -13.02
CA LEU A 158 0.44 9.86 -13.81
C LEU A 158 1.33 11.09 -13.69
N GLU A 159 0.76 12.28 -13.78
CA GLU A 159 1.51 13.53 -13.62
C GLU A 159 2.13 13.63 -12.22
N ALA A 160 1.38 13.26 -11.19
CA ALA A 160 1.90 13.25 -9.82
C ALA A 160 3.07 12.26 -9.68
N TYR A 161 2.96 11.07 -10.31
CA TYR A 161 4.06 10.11 -10.29
C TYR A 161 5.31 10.69 -10.97
N VAL A 162 5.15 11.34 -12.14
CA VAL A 162 6.29 11.91 -12.86
C VAL A 162 6.93 13.05 -12.05
N ARG A 163 6.11 13.92 -11.45
CA ARG A 163 6.65 15.07 -10.68
C ARG A 163 7.27 14.68 -9.36
N HIS A 164 6.66 13.75 -8.65
CA HIS A 164 7.07 13.43 -7.27
C HIS A 164 7.88 12.13 -7.16
N GLY A 165 7.83 11.31 -8.20
CA GLY A 165 8.62 10.08 -8.25
C GLY A 165 10.03 10.27 -8.78
N LEU A 166 10.37 11.48 -9.23
CA LEU A 166 11.68 11.83 -9.77
C LEU A 166 12.28 13.01 -9.00
N ALA A 167 13.59 13.09 -8.94
CA ALA A 167 14.34 14.19 -8.35
C ALA A 167 15.63 14.44 -9.15
N ASP A 168 16.20 15.62 -8.96
CA ASP A 168 17.47 15.97 -9.60
C ASP A 168 18.54 14.92 -9.31
N SER A 169 19.33 14.59 -10.30
CA SER A 169 20.35 13.52 -10.21
C SER A 169 21.55 13.87 -9.32
N GLY A 170 21.62 15.11 -8.82
CA GLY A 170 22.59 15.48 -7.77
C GLY A 170 24.01 15.76 -8.23
N GLY A 171 24.26 16.00 -9.49
CA GLY A 171 25.62 16.29 -9.97
C GLY A 171 25.74 16.35 -11.46
N GLY A 172 24.62 16.31 -12.13
CA GLY A 172 24.56 16.39 -13.58
C GLY A 172 23.24 16.95 -14.03
N SER A 173 23.03 16.99 -15.31
CA SER A 173 21.74 17.33 -15.88
C SER A 173 20.86 16.08 -15.86
N GLY A 174 19.60 16.24 -15.46
CA GLY A 174 18.64 15.16 -15.54
C GLY A 174 18.03 14.77 -14.20
N LEU A 175 17.17 13.78 -14.26
CA LEU A 175 16.34 13.32 -13.15
C LEU A 175 16.58 11.82 -12.90
N ARG A 176 16.40 11.41 -11.64
CA ARG A 176 16.44 9.99 -11.27
C ARG A 176 15.23 9.63 -10.42
N LEU A 177 14.89 8.35 -10.42
CA LEU A 177 13.84 7.85 -9.54
C LEU A 177 14.19 8.16 -8.08
N ARG A 178 13.23 8.76 -7.35
CA ARG A 178 13.38 9.02 -5.91
C ARG A 178 13.28 7.72 -5.12
N PHE A 179 12.34 6.85 -5.50
CA PHE A 179 12.21 5.56 -4.84
C PHE A 179 13.37 4.70 -5.32
N ASP A 180 14.30 4.42 -4.42
CA ASP A 180 15.53 3.71 -4.75
C ASP A 180 15.21 2.31 -5.31
N PRO A 181 15.65 1.99 -6.53
CA PRO A 181 15.38 0.68 -7.13
C PRO A 181 15.94 -0.50 -6.30
N ALA A 182 17.08 -0.33 -5.65
CA ALA A 182 17.62 -1.39 -4.78
C ALA A 182 16.72 -1.63 -3.58
N THR A 183 16.17 -0.56 -2.99
CA THR A 183 15.20 -0.66 -1.90
C THR A 183 13.93 -1.36 -2.38
N GLU A 184 13.42 -0.97 -3.55
CA GLU A 184 12.22 -1.60 -4.13
C GLU A 184 12.40 -3.11 -4.31
N ILE A 185 13.54 -3.52 -4.87
CA ILE A 185 13.89 -4.94 -5.06
C ILE A 185 13.97 -5.65 -3.71
N SER A 186 14.63 -5.03 -2.74
CA SER A 186 14.79 -5.58 -1.39
C SER A 186 13.43 -5.83 -0.73
N ILE A 187 12.48 -4.91 -0.91
CA ILE A 187 11.11 -5.06 -0.39
C ILE A 187 10.44 -6.28 -1.04
N TYR A 188 10.53 -6.45 -2.36
CA TYR A 188 9.95 -7.62 -3.02
C TYR A 188 10.60 -8.93 -2.56
N ARG A 189 11.91 -8.93 -2.35
CA ARG A 189 12.64 -10.15 -1.93
C ARG A 189 12.35 -10.55 -0.49
N SER A 190 11.93 -9.60 0.34
CA SER A 190 11.67 -9.83 1.76
C SER A 190 10.18 -9.99 2.09
N VAL A 191 9.32 -10.18 1.09
CA VAL A 191 7.87 -10.33 1.25
C VAL A 191 7.55 -11.34 2.37
N PRO A 192 6.52 -11.08 3.21
CA PRO A 192 6.29 -11.92 4.40
C PRO A 192 5.98 -13.37 4.09
N HIS A 193 6.65 -14.28 4.81
CA HIS A 193 6.28 -15.69 4.91
C HIS A 193 5.86 -16.02 6.36
N SER A 194 5.77 -15.01 7.21
CA SER A 194 5.22 -15.13 8.57
C SER A 194 4.27 -13.97 8.82
N SER A 195 3.52 -14.05 9.91
CA SER A 195 2.56 -13.02 10.30
C SER A 195 2.65 -12.82 11.81
N PRO A 196 2.49 -11.59 12.32
CA PRO A 196 2.54 -11.35 13.76
C PRO A 196 1.37 -11.95 14.54
N GLY A 197 0.36 -12.47 13.83
CA GLY A 197 -0.78 -13.11 14.44
C GLY A 197 -1.64 -13.80 13.40
N ARG A 198 -2.70 -14.43 13.84
CA ARG A 198 -3.68 -15.07 12.95
C ARG A 198 -4.76 -14.06 12.56
N ALA A 199 -5.29 -14.18 11.34
CA ALA A 199 -6.32 -13.27 10.82
C ALA A 199 -7.52 -13.15 11.79
N ARG A 200 -7.96 -14.27 12.39
CA ARG A 200 -9.08 -14.28 13.33
C ARG A 200 -8.81 -13.53 14.65
N GLN A 201 -7.56 -13.17 14.90
CA GLN A 201 -7.17 -12.41 16.11
C GLN A 201 -7.23 -10.90 15.90
N LEU A 202 -7.47 -10.44 14.68
CA LEU A 202 -7.55 -9.01 14.40
C LEU A 202 -8.73 -8.39 15.17
N GLN A 203 -8.44 -7.36 15.95
CA GLN A 203 -9.42 -6.76 16.86
C GLN A 203 -10.19 -5.59 16.25
N VAL A 204 -9.71 -5.06 15.13
CA VAL A 204 -10.34 -3.91 14.46
C VAL A 204 -11.03 -4.35 13.17
N PRO A 205 -12.01 -3.60 12.66
CA PRO A 205 -12.63 -3.93 11.38
C PRO A 205 -11.61 -3.83 10.25
N LEU A 206 -11.74 -4.73 9.28
CA LEU A 206 -10.87 -4.74 8.11
C LEU A 206 -11.69 -4.95 6.85
N ALA A 207 -11.44 -4.12 5.84
CA ALA A 207 -12.01 -4.28 4.52
C ALA A 207 -10.89 -4.54 3.52
N MET A 208 -11.07 -5.53 2.66
CA MET A 208 -10.22 -5.75 1.50
C MET A 208 -10.99 -5.30 0.25
N VAL A 209 -10.39 -4.37 -0.49
CA VAL A 209 -10.97 -3.89 -1.75
C VAL A 209 -10.10 -4.39 -2.89
N ARG A 210 -10.69 -5.14 -3.82
CA ARG A 210 -9.97 -5.72 -4.95
C ARG A 210 -10.29 -4.97 -6.24
N GLY A 211 -9.30 -4.73 -7.08
CA GLY A 211 -9.55 -4.31 -8.47
C GLY A 211 -10.14 -5.49 -9.23
N ARG A 212 -11.26 -5.29 -9.96
CA ARG A 212 -11.96 -6.40 -10.64
C ARG A 212 -11.06 -7.18 -11.59
N HIS A 213 -10.06 -6.52 -12.18
CA HIS A 213 -9.13 -7.16 -13.12
C HIS A 213 -7.76 -7.44 -12.50
N SER A 214 -7.66 -7.33 -11.16
CA SER A 214 -6.39 -7.58 -10.47
C SER A 214 -5.98 -9.04 -10.55
N LYS A 215 -4.67 -9.25 -10.68
CA LYS A 215 -4.04 -10.58 -10.62
C LYS A 215 -3.22 -10.73 -9.33
N VAL A 216 -3.32 -9.77 -8.42
CA VAL A 216 -2.57 -9.79 -7.14
C VAL A 216 -3.43 -10.38 -6.03
N VAL A 217 -4.66 -9.89 -5.87
CA VAL A 217 -5.59 -10.47 -4.91
C VAL A 217 -6.39 -11.56 -5.63
N LEU A 218 -6.19 -12.80 -5.22
CA LEU A 218 -6.81 -13.97 -5.82
C LEU A 218 -8.00 -14.45 -4.97
N PRO A 219 -8.90 -15.25 -5.54
CA PRO A 219 -10.10 -15.69 -4.80
C PRO A 219 -9.82 -16.35 -3.44
N HIS A 220 -8.71 -17.11 -3.33
CA HIS A 220 -8.41 -17.78 -2.06
C HIS A 220 -8.04 -16.80 -0.95
N HIS A 221 -7.51 -15.61 -1.28
CA HIS A 221 -7.20 -14.59 -0.27
C HIS A 221 -8.46 -14.09 0.44
N THR A 222 -9.60 -14.07 -0.27
CA THR A 222 -10.86 -13.56 0.29
C THR A 222 -11.41 -14.46 1.41
N ARG A 223 -11.01 -15.73 1.44
CA ARG A 223 -11.47 -16.67 2.48
C ARG A 223 -11.00 -16.23 3.87
N LEU A 224 -9.77 -15.71 3.96
CA LEU A 224 -9.25 -15.24 5.25
C LEU A 224 -10.01 -13.99 5.72
N ILE A 225 -10.38 -13.11 4.80
CA ILE A 225 -11.14 -11.91 5.15
C ILE A 225 -12.51 -12.30 5.71
N ARG A 226 -13.17 -13.25 5.07
CA ARG A 226 -14.48 -13.74 5.52
C ARG A 226 -14.41 -14.45 6.87
N ALA A 227 -13.25 -14.99 7.22
CA ALA A 227 -13.04 -15.65 8.50
C ALA A 227 -12.72 -14.68 9.64
N MET A 228 -12.45 -13.41 9.34
CA MET A 228 -12.20 -12.39 10.35
C MET A 228 -13.52 -11.97 11.01
N PRO A 229 -13.55 -11.73 12.33
CA PRO A 229 -14.81 -11.35 13.01
C PRO A 229 -15.48 -10.11 12.42
N ARG A 230 -14.69 -9.16 11.91
CA ARG A 230 -15.20 -7.90 11.33
C ARG A 230 -14.56 -7.66 9.97
N GLY A 231 -14.46 -8.72 9.16
CA GLY A 231 -13.87 -8.67 7.82
C GLY A 231 -14.91 -8.41 6.74
N GLU A 232 -14.61 -7.52 5.79
CA GLU A 232 -15.46 -7.21 4.65
C GLU A 232 -14.66 -7.34 3.36
N PHE A 233 -15.31 -7.78 2.30
CA PHE A 233 -14.70 -7.85 0.96
C PHE A 233 -15.52 -7.00 -0.02
N MET A 234 -14.81 -6.17 -0.77
CA MET A 234 -15.41 -5.28 -1.78
C MET A 234 -14.57 -5.27 -3.04
N SER A 235 -15.12 -4.74 -4.13
CA SER A 235 -14.36 -4.59 -5.37
C SER A 235 -14.71 -3.27 -6.06
N LEU A 236 -13.71 -2.74 -6.79
CA LEU A 236 -13.89 -1.58 -7.67
C LEU A 236 -13.45 -1.96 -9.09
N PRO A 237 -14.00 -1.29 -10.11
CA PRO A 237 -13.47 -1.45 -11.46
C PRO A 237 -11.99 -1.05 -11.49
N GLY A 238 -11.18 -1.74 -12.28
CA GLY A 238 -9.76 -1.43 -12.41
C GLY A 238 -8.87 -2.64 -12.17
N GLY A 239 -7.58 -2.44 -12.33
CA GLY A 239 -6.55 -3.46 -12.08
C GLY A 239 -5.96 -3.33 -10.69
N HIS A 240 -4.75 -3.87 -10.52
CA HIS A 240 -4.00 -3.75 -9.27
C HIS A 240 -3.83 -2.28 -8.84
N MET A 241 -3.68 -1.39 -9.81
CA MET A 241 -3.42 0.03 -9.54
C MET A 241 -4.70 0.86 -9.48
N PHE A 242 -5.87 0.26 -9.20
CA PHE A 242 -7.14 0.98 -9.22
C PHE A 242 -7.16 2.26 -8.37
N PRO A 243 -6.43 2.37 -7.25
CA PRO A 243 -6.43 3.65 -6.52
C PRO A 243 -5.85 4.81 -7.33
N LEU A 244 -4.99 4.51 -8.32
CA LEU A 244 -4.41 5.50 -9.21
C LEU A 244 -5.13 5.57 -10.56
N GLU A 245 -5.92 4.54 -10.89
CA GLU A 245 -6.79 4.54 -12.07
C GLU A 245 -8.11 5.27 -11.79
N ARG A 246 -8.63 5.18 -10.55
CA ARG A 246 -9.94 5.67 -10.13
C ARG A 246 -9.89 6.30 -8.74
N PRO A 247 -9.09 7.37 -8.57
CA PRO A 247 -8.87 7.93 -7.22
C PRO A 247 -10.13 8.47 -6.56
N ARG A 248 -11.03 9.11 -7.32
CA ARG A 248 -12.28 9.64 -6.75
C ARG A 248 -13.24 8.54 -6.31
N GLU A 249 -13.41 7.50 -7.14
CA GLU A 249 -14.26 6.37 -6.80
C GLU A 249 -13.70 5.61 -5.58
N THR A 250 -12.36 5.54 -5.48
CA THR A 250 -11.69 4.96 -4.32
C THR A 250 -12.00 5.79 -3.06
N ALA A 251 -11.92 7.12 -3.14
CA ALA A 251 -12.24 7.99 -2.01
C ALA A 251 -13.69 7.80 -1.55
N GLU A 252 -14.64 7.75 -2.49
CA GLU A 252 -16.05 7.58 -2.14
C GLU A 252 -16.31 6.24 -1.46
N LEU A 253 -15.65 5.17 -1.94
CA LEU A 253 -15.74 3.86 -1.29
C LEU A 253 -15.19 3.94 0.15
N LEU A 254 -14.03 4.57 0.33
CA LEU A 254 -13.41 4.72 1.65
C LEU A 254 -14.33 5.48 2.62
N LYS A 255 -14.90 6.60 2.18
CA LYS A 255 -15.84 7.40 2.99
C LYS A 255 -17.02 6.53 3.43
N GLY A 256 -17.61 5.77 2.52
CA GLY A 256 -18.73 4.88 2.83
C GLY A 256 -18.38 3.83 3.87
N VAL A 257 -17.15 3.27 3.78
CA VAL A 257 -16.66 2.28 4.75
C VAL A 257 -16.51 2.93 6.14
N PHE A 258 -15.85 4.09 6.20
CA PHE A 258 -15.61 4.78 7.48
C PHE A 258 -16.93 5.19 8.15
N ASP A 259 -17.89 5.66 7.37
CA ASP A 259 -19.21 6.06 7.89
C ASP A 259 -19.95 4.86 8.50
N ARG A 260 -19.98 3.72 7.80
CA ARG A 260 -20.60 2.51 8.32
C ARG A 260 -19.94 2.03 9.62
N TRP A 261 -18.60 2.04 9.64
CA TRP A 261 -17.87 1.57 10.82
C TRP A 261 -18.04 2.53 12.00
N SER A 262 -18.12 3.84 11.75
CA SER A 262 -18.35 4.84 12.82
C SER A 262 -19.72 4.64 13.44
N ARG A 263 -20.78 4.49 12.61
CA ARG A 263 -22.13 4.23 13.10
C ARG A 263 -22.22 2.94 13.92
N ALA A 264 -21.59 1.87 13.45
CA ALA A 264 -21.57 0.59 14.16
C ALA A 264 -20.88 0.68 15.51
N THR A 265 -19.86 1.56 15.65
CA THR A 265 -19.16 1.77 16.91
C THR A 265 -20.05 2.55 17.88
N GLU A 266 -20.74 3.59 17.40
CA GLU A 266 -21.66 4.39 18.21
C GLU A 266 -22.80 3.54 18.78
N GLU A 267 -23.38 2.68 17.94
CA GLU A 267 -24.47 1.77 18.35
C GLU A 267 -24.04 0.78 19.43
N ARG A 268 -22.78 0.32 19.41
CA ARG A 268 -22.26 -0.59 20.43
C ARG A 268 -21.93 0.12 21.76
N SER A 269 -21.73 1.44 21.71
CA SER A 269 -21.40 2.23 22.90
C SER A 269 -22.64 2.83 23.57
N ALA A 270 -23.81 2.78 22.91
CA ALA A 270 -25.10 3.25 23.42
C ALA A 270 -25.85 2.14 24.15
#